data_fbb83bab9cee1aee964356d1e8b30771
#
_entry.id   fbb83bab9cee1aee964356d1e8b30771
#
_cell.length_a   1.000
_cell.length_b   1.000
_cell.length_c   1.000
_cell.angle_alpha   90.00
_cell.angle_beta   90.00
_cell.angle_gamma   90.00
#
_symmetry.space_group_name_H-M   'P 1'
#
loop_
_entity.id
_entity.type
_entity.pdbx_description
1 polymer ?
#
loop_
_entity_poly.entity_id
_entity_poly.type
_entity_poly.pdbx_seq_one_letter_code
_entity_poly.pdbx_strand_id
1 'polypeptide(L)'
;MDSRERMLTAIGGGRADHVPLCFMIFAALRARTSGWRDFVETSLAMGLDAVVDLGQAYPGRSPEHSDAPGVPLHFGPEVSVREWREPPAGRRYPLLHKEYVTPAGTLSCSVRETDDWPYGDHVPFLDDYIEPRAEKFLVAAEADLPALSCLLAEPSAEEIARCREAWAAARRFAAERGLLVTGGWGVAAEAAAWLMGLTNAVLAAVDRPAFFEAFLEVVGRWNRRRMEVLLEAGVDLFIRRGWYEGTSFWSPALYRRFLLPGLKAEVELAHQAGARFGYVMSVGALQFAELLMEAGVDVVIGVEDVQDRGMDLAALKARVKGKMALWGGVNGFVTIERGDDEAIRSATVRAMATLGPDGFILSPVDNIRDPSAEVWRKVGVFIETWKVQARGTGHEGEKTASSHQPPGQARGTGD
;
A
#
# COMPACT_ATOMS: atom_id res chain seq x y z
N MET A 1 -0.94 -10.94 23.25
CA MET A 1 -0.63 -9.67 22.54
C MET A 1 -1.93 -9.04 22.06
N ASP A 2 -2.06 -7.70 22.12
CA ASP A 2 -3.10 -7.01 21.37
C ASP A 2 -2.74 -6.98 19.86
N SER A 3 -3.65 -6.45 19.02
CA SER A 3 -3.43 -6.43 17.56
C SER A 3 -2.23 -5.55 17.16
N ARG A 4 -2.05 -4.40 17.84
CA ARG A 4 -0.93 -3.49 17.58
C ARG A 4 0.41 -4.14 17.92
N GLU A 5 0.53 -4.75 19.10
CA GLU A 5 1.74 -5.44 19.53
C GLU A 5 2.10 -6.59 18.58
N ARG A 6 1.10 -7.37 18.17
CA ARG A 6 1.26 -8.49 17.24
C ARG A 6 1.76 -8.04 15.88
N MET A 7 1.12 -7.02 15.30
CA MET A 7 1.50 -6.47 14.02
C MET A 7 2.92 -5.87 14.05
N LEU A 8 3.25 -5.06 15.07
CA LEU A 8 4.58 -4.47 15.22
C LEU A 8 5.66 -5.54 15.47
N THR A 9 5.36 -6.60 16.20
CA THR A 9 6.28 -7.73 16.38
C THR A 9 6.59 -8.40 15.06
N ALA A 10 5.56 -8.68 14.25
CA ALA A 10 5.75 -9.25 12.92
C ALA A 10 6.53 -8.30 11.98
N ILE A 11 6.20 -7.00 11.95
CA ILE A 11 6.92 -5.99 11.15
C ILE A 11 8.40 -5.89 11.59
N GLY A 12 8.68 -6.02 12.88
CA GLY A 12 10.04 -6.07 13.41
C GLY A 12 10.80 -7.38 13.15
N GLY A 13 10.24 -8.30 12.36
CA GLY A 13 10.87 -9.58 12.02
C GLY A 13 10.75 -10.64 13.12
N GLY A 14 10.04 -10.35 14.20
CA GLY A 14 9.86 -11.23 15.36
C GLY A 14 8.72 -12.24 15.19
N ARG A 15 8.59 -13.10 16.20
CA ARG A 15 7.52 -14.10 16.32
C ARG A 15 6.44 -13.58 17.28
N ALA A 16 5.25 -13.35 16.75
CA ALA A 16 4.07 -13.01 17.53
C ALA A 16 3.44 -14.26 18.19
N ASP A 17 2.42 -14.06 19.03
CA ASP A 17 1.65 -15.15 19.64
C ASP A 17 0.98 -16.06 18.59
N HIS A 18 0.64 -15.49 17.44
CA HIS A 18 0.28 -16.19 16.21
C HIS A 18 0.58 -15.29 15.00
N VAL A 19 0.61 -15.85 13.78
CA VAL A 19 0.75 -15.06 12.56
C VAL A 19 -0.46 -14.15 12.43
N PRO A 20 -0.26 -12.80 12.36
CA PRO A 20 -1.39 -11.88 12.18
C PRO A 20 -2.11 -12.15 10.86
N LEU A 21 -3.43 -11.97 10.85
CA LEU A 21 -4.23 -11.90 9.63
C LEU A 21 -4.84 -10.51 9.52
N CYS A 22 -4.31 -9.69 8.62
CA CYS A 22 -4.79 -8.33 8.42
C CYS A 22 -4.98 -8.05 6.94
N PHE A 23 -6.22 -7.74 6.54
CA PHE A 23 -6.56 -7.40 5.16
C PHE A 23 -6.20 -5.92 4.90
N MET A 24 -5.25 -5.69 4.03
CA MET A 24 -4.86 -4.33 3.68
C MET A 24 -5.93 -3.63 2.83
N ILE A 25 -6.52 -4.34 1.86
CA ILE A 25 -7.60 -3.85 0.99
C ILE A 25 -8.74 -4.86 1.00
N PHE A 26 -9.95 -4.40 1.32
CA PHE A 26 -11.13 -5.27 1.41
C PHE A 26 -12.40 -4.52 0.98
N ALA A 27 -12.57 -4.31 -0.34
CA ALA A 27 -13.70 -3.55 -0.88
C ALA A 27 -15.06 -4.22 -0.62
N ALA A 28 -15.12 -5.56 -0.68
CA ALA A 28 -16.36 -6.29 -0.38
C ALA A 28 -16.84 -6.06 1.06
N LEU A 29 -15.95 -5.90 2.05
CA LEU A 29 -16.32 -5.49 3.40
C LEU A 29 -16.69 -4.01 3.44
N ARG A 30 -15.90 -3.16 2.78
CA ARG A 30 -16.16 -1.72 2.75
C ARG A 30 -17.55 -1.40 2.18
N ALA A 31 -18.00 -2.14 1.17
CA ALA A 31 -19.34 -2.00 0.61
C ALA A 31 -20.48 -2.38 1.58
N ARG A 32 -20.17 -3.07 2.69
CA ARG A 32 -21.13 -3.53 3.72
C ARG A 32 -21.07 -2.71 5.00
N THR A 33 -20.18 -1.73 5.07
CA THR A 33 -19.92 -0.93 6.28
C THR A 33 -20.22 0.54 6.04
N SER A 34 -20.65 1.24 7.09
CA SER A 34 -21.09 2.64 7.05
C SER A 34 -19.93 3.64 7.16
N GLY A 35 -18.69 3.20 7.26
CA GLY A 35 -17.52 4.05 7.35
C GLY A 35 -16.32 3.31 7.96
N TRP A 36 -15.22 4.03 8.16
CA TRP A 36 -13.97 3.41 8.59
C TRP A 36 -14.06 2.73 9.97
N ARG A 37 -14.83 3.27 10.92
CA ARG A 37 -14.99 2.65 12.26
C ARG A 37 -15.73 1.33 12.18
N ASP A 38 -16.84 1.32 11.49
CA ASP A 38 -17.65 0.12 11.28
C ASP A 38 -16.85 -0.97 10.52
N PHE A 39 -16.03 -0.54 9.54
CA PHE A 39 -15.09 -1.42 8.84
C PHE A 39 -14.09 -2.08 9.81
N VAL A 40 -13.47 -1.30 10.71
CA VAL A 40 -12.50 -1.80 11.67
C VAL A 40 -13.19 -2.72 12.70
N GLU A 41 -14.32 -2.31 13.26
CA GLU A 41 -15.06 -3.11 14.24
C GLU A 41 -15.58 -4.43 13.65
N THR A 42 -16.04 -4.41 12.42
CA THR A 42 -16.46 -5.64 11.71
C THR A 42 -15.25 -6.55 11.45
N SER A 43 -14.10 -6.01 11.06
CA SER A 43 -12.87 -6.78 10.89
C SER A 43 -12.47 -7.48 12.20
N LEU A 44 -12.50 -6.77 13.32
CA LEU A 44 -12.23 -7.35 14.64
C LEU A 44 -13.26 -8.42 15.05
N ALA A 45 -14.55 -8.20 14.75
CA ALA A 45 -15.60 -9.19 15.01
C ALA A 45 -15.40 -10.48 14.19
N MET A 46 -14.77 -10.42 13.02
CA MET A 46 -14.36 -11.58 12.23
C MET A 46 -13.13 -12.31 12.82
N GLY A 47 -12.48 -11.72 13.83
CA GLY A 47 -11.26 -12.23 14.46
C GLY A 47 -9.99 -11.86 13.73
N LEU A 48 -10.03 -10.83 12.89
CA LEU A 48 -8.87 -10.31 12.16
C LEU A 48 -8.07 -9.34 13.02
N ASP A 49 -6.77 -9.22 12.74
CA ASP A 49 -6.03 -8.02 13.10
C ASP A 49 -6.49 -6.87 12.19
N ALA A 50 -6.61 -5.68 12.76
CA ALA A 50 -7.08 -4.54 12.01
C ALA A 50 -6.16 -3.33 12.20
N VAL A 51 -6.19 -2.44 11.22
CA VAL A 51 -5.46 -1.17 11.26
C VAL A 51 -6.43 0.00 11.21
N VAL A 52 -6.05 1.10 11.84
CA VAL A 52 -6.75 2.38 11.70
C VAL A 52 -5.93 3.25 10.74
N ASP A 53 -6.42 3.40 9.51
CA ASP A 53 -5.78 4.21 8.49
C ASP A 53 -6.24 5.67 8.58
N LEU A 54 -5.30 6.58 8.82
CA LEU A 54 -5.60 8.01 8.98
C LEU A 54 -6.14 8.64 7.70
N GLY A 55 -5.67 8.17 6.53
CA GLY A 55 -6.18 8.64 5.25
C GLY A 55 -7.65 8.29 5.04
N GLN A 56 -8.09 7.12 5.52
CA GLN A 56 -9.50 6.72 5.48
C GLN A 56 -10.34 7.40 6.56
N ALA A 57 -9.73 7.79 7.67
CA ALA A 57 -10.40 8.46 8.76
C ALA A 57 -10.70 9.94 8.49
N TYR A 58 -10.07 10.55 7.49
CA TYR A 58 -10.35 11.92 7.07
C TYR A 58 -11.63 11.99 6.22
N PRO A 59 -12.63 12.79 6.60
CA PRO A 59 -13.92 12.82 5.91
C PRO A 59 -13.89 13.57 4.56
N GLY A 60 -12.89 14.43 4.34
CA GLY A 60 -12.79 15.28 3.17
C GLY A 60 -12.01 14.63 2.03
N ARG A 61 -12.59 13.66 1.31
CA ARG A 61 -11.97 13.16 0.09
C ARG A 61 -12.09 14.19 -1.03
N SER A 62 -10.96 14.56 -1.63
CA SER A 62 -10.99 15.33 -2.86
C SER A 62 -11.33 14.41 -4.04
N PRO A 63 -12.20 14.83 -4.97
CA PRO A 63 -12.44 14.09 -6.20
C PRO A 63 -11.20 14.04 -7.10
N GLU A 64 -10.21 14.89 -6.83
CA GLU A 64 -8.99 15.00 -7.63
C GLU A 64 -7.96 13.89 -7.37
N HIS A 65 -8.08 13.12 -6.30
CA HIS A 65 -7.12 12.06 -5.95
C HIS A 65 -7.78 10.90 -5.23
N SER A 66 -8.51 10.07 -5.93
CA SER A 66 -9.11 8.88 -5.33
C SER A 66 -8.07 7.88 -4.85
N ASP A 67 -6.91 7.81 -5.52
CA ASP A 67 -5.81 6.89 -5.24
C ASP A 67 -4.67 7.47 -4.39
N ALA A 68 -4.82 8.68 -3.86
CA ALA A 68 -3.86 9.31 -2.96
C ALA A 68 -4.51 9.77 -1.65
N PRO A 69 -5.06 8.84 -0.81
CA PRO A 69 -5.69 9.21 0.45
C PRO A 69 -4.68 9.85 1.43
N GLY A 70 -5.19 10.58 2.39
CA GLY A 70 -4.38 11.26 3.40
C GLY A 70 -4.60 12.77 3.37
N VAL A 71 -3.52 13.55 3.40
CA VAL A 71 -3.62 15.01 3.29
C VAL A 71 -4.20 15.38 1.92
N PRO A 72 -5.25 16.20 1.84
CA PRO A 72 -5.90 16.56 0.58
C PRO A 72 -4.92 17.17 -0.42
N LEU A 73 -5.17 16.91 -1.70
CA LEU A 73 -4.53 17.66 -2.76
C LEU A 73 -5.05 19.11 -2.73
N HIS A 74 -4.14 20.04 -2.88
CA HIS A 74 -4.43 21.45 -2.94
C HIS A 74 -3.83 22.07 -4.19
N PHE A 75 -4.63 22.82 -4.94
CA PHE A 75 -4.14 23.66 -6.03
C PHE A 75 -3.81 25.05 -5.52
N GLY A 76 -2.80 25.66 -6.10
CA GLY A 76 -2.48 27.06 -5.78
C GLY A 76 -3.70 27.99 -5.99
N PRO A 77 -3.84 29.07 -5.22
CA PRO A 77 -5.05 29.91 -5.21
C PRO A 77 -5.33 30.61 -6.55
N GLU A 78 -4.34 30.72 -7.42
CA GLU A 78 -4.47 31.34 -8.76
C GLU A 78 -4.68 30.31 -9.86
N VAL A 79 -4.94 29.03 -9.50
CA VAL A 79 -5.25 27.97 -10.46
C VAL A 79 -6.74 28.01 -10.80
N SER A 80 -7.06 28.07 -12.08
CA SER A 80 -8.43 27.86 -12.55
C SER A 80 -8.52 26.57 -13.34
N VAL A 81 -9.64 25.85 -13.19
CA VAL A 81 -9.88 24.54 -13.81
C VAL A 81 -11.09 24.63 -14.72
N ARG A 82 -10.95 24.06 -15.91
CA ARG A 82 -12.04 23.94 -16.88
C ARG A 82 -12.14 22.49 -17.33
N GLU A 83 -13.35 21.95 -17.36
CA GLU A 83 -13.65 20.62 -17.89
C GLU A 83 -14.71 20.72 -18.96
N TRP A 84 -14.59 19.89 -20.01
CA TRP A 84 -15.60 19.79 -21.07
C TRP A 84 -15.57 18.43 -21.73
N ARG A 85 -16.70 18.08 -22.33
CA ARG A 85 -16.89 16.83 -23.06
C ARG A 85 -16.90 17.09 -24.57
N GLU A 86 -16.10 16.34 -25.31
CA GLU A 86 -16.10 16.34 -26.77
C GLU A 86 -16.84 15.10 -27.29
N PRO A 87 -17.84 15.28 -28.19
CA PRO A 87 -18.56 14.15 -28.81
C PRO A 87 -17.62 13.19 -29.53
N PRO A 88 -17.99 11.91 -29.70
CA PRO A 88 -17.10 10.89 -30.26
C PRO A 88 -16.59 11.17 -31.69
N ALA A 89 -17.29 11.91 -32.51
CA ALA A 89 -16.83 12.35 -33.85
C ALA A 89 -16.13 11.23 -34.67
N GLY A 90 -16.73 10.03 -34.71
CA GLY A 90 -16.20 8.84 -35.37
C GLY A 90 -15.34 7.93 -34.51
N ARG A 91 -14.99 8.31 -33.28
CA ARG A 91 -14.38 7.46 -32.26
C ARG A 91 -15.45 6.61 -31.57
N ARG A 92 -15.05 5.54 -30.92
CA ARG A 92 -15.97 4.69 -30.12
C ARG A 92 -16.51 5.42 -28.89
N TYR A 93 -15.69 6.23 -28.24
CA TYR A 93 -16.01 6.92 -26.98
C TYR A 93 -15.84 8.43 -27.11
N PRO A 94 -16.61 9.24 -26.36
CA PRO A 94 -16.34 10.65 -26.18
C PRO A 94 -14.98 10.88 -25.51
N LEU A 95 -14.45 12.11 -25.61
CA LEU A 95 -13.31 12.55 -24.81
C LEU A 95 -13.77 13.52 -23.74
N LEU A 96 -13.26 13.29 -22.54
CA LEU A 96 -13.31 14.25 -21.44
C LEU A 96 -11.99 14.99 -21.41
N HIS A 97 -12.06 16.31 -21.37
CA HIS A 97 -10.92 17.20 -21.33
C HIS A 97 -10.87 17.95 -20.01
N LYS A 98 -9.66 18.13 -19.49
CA LYS A 98 -9.43 18.99 -18.34
C LYS A 98 -8.26 19.91 -18.59
N GLU A 99 -8.44 21.18 -18.30
CA GLU A 99 -7.46 22.23 -18.46
C GLU A 99 -7.24 22.93 -17.12
N TYR A 100 -5.97 23.15 -16.81
CA TYR A 100 -5.52 23.90 -15.65
C TYR A 100 -4.77 25.13 -16.14
N VAL A 101 -5.28 26.32 -15.85
CA VAL A 101 -4.60 27.59 -16.09
C VAL A 101 -3.93 28.03 -14.82
N THR A 102 -2.62 28.19 -14.87
CA THR A 102 -1.78 28.56 -13.72
C THR A 102 -0.95 29.81 -14.04
N PRO A 103 -0.38 30.51 -13.06
CA PRO A 103 0.55 31.62 -13.30
C PRO A 103 1.79 31.22 -14.11
N ALA A 104 2.16 29.95 -14.08
CA ALA A 104 3.34 29.42 -14.76
C ALA A 104 3.05 28.78 -16.13
N GLY A 105 1.79 28.76 -16.58
CA GLY A 105 1.38 28.18 -17.84
C GLY A 105 0.09 27.39 -17.77
N THR A 106 -0.31 26.82 -18.89
CA THR A 106 -1.53 26.01 -19.01
C THR A 106 -1.18 24.55 -19.25
N LEU A 107 -1.75 23.66 -18.44
CA LEU A 107 -1.67 22.22 -18.64
C LEU A 107 -3.04 21.67 -19.02
N SER A 108 -3.07 20.63 -19.85
CA SER A 108 -4.32 19.97 -20.18
C SER A 108 -4.13 18.48 -20.42
N CYS A 109 -5.14 17.69 -20.06
CA CYS A 109 -5.21 16.27 -20.32
C CYS A 109 -6.54 15.90 -20.99
N SER A 110 -6.61 14.71 -21.57
CA SER A 110 -7.85 14.15 -22.09
C SER A 110 -7.89 12.65 -21.90
N VAL A 111 -9.08 12.14 -21.57
CA VAL A 111 -9.33 10.72 -21.36
C VAL A 111 -10.57 10.27 -22.14
N ARG A 112 -10.61 9.00 -22.52
CA ARG A 112 -11.80 8.38 -23.11
C ARG A 112 -12.83 8.08 -22.01
N GLU A 113 -14.05 8.54 -22.20
CA GLU A 113 -15.18 8.17 -21.34
C GLU A 113 -15.68 6.77 -21.74
N THR A 114 -15.02 5.75 -21.23
CA THR A 114 -15.36 4.33 -21.46
C THR A 114 -16.59 3.91 -20.63
N ASP A 115 -17.23 2.80 -21.00
CA ASP A 115 -18.46 2.32 -20.33
C ASP A 115 -18.29 2.10 -18.82
N ASP A 116 -17.05 1.87 -18.36
CA ASP A 116 -16.66 1.66 -16.97
C ASP A 116 -16.01 2.91 -16.32
N TRP A 117 -16.11 4.09 -16.94
CA TRP A 117 -15.62 5.34 -16.36
C TRP A 117 -16.50 5.79 -15.19
N PRO A 118 -15.97 5.91 -13.95
CA PRO A 118 -16.82 6.07 -12.77
C PRO A 118 -17.09 7.53 -12.36
N TYR A 119 -16.49 8.51 -13.06
CA TYR A 119 -16.47 9.90 -12.61
C TYR A 119 -17.42 10.83 -13.37
N GLY A 120 -18.29 10.31 -14.25
CA GLY A 120 -19.15 11.14 -15.10
C GLY A 120 -18.32 12.08 -15.99
N ASP A 121 -18.62 13.38 -15.96
CA ASP A 121 -17.89 14.39 -16.77
C ASP A 121 -16.58 14.87 -16.11
N HIS A 122 -16.25 14.40 -14.90
CA HIS A 122 -15.04 14.81 -14.17
C HIS A 122 -13.83 13.95 -14.54
N VAL A 123 -12.66 14.58 -14.65
CA VAL A 123 -11.35 13.92 -14.81
C VAL A 123 -10.54 14.16 -13.54
N PRO A 124 -10.30 13.15 -12.69
CA PRO A 124 -9.47 13.32 -11.49
C PRO A 124 -8.02 13.66 -11.88
N PHE A 125 -7.30 14.29 -10.94
CA PHE A 125 -5.90 14.66 -11.17
C PHE A 125 -4.95 13.45 -11.00
N LEU A 126 -5.18 12.61 -10.00
CA LEU A 126 -4.37 11.42 -9.70
C LEU A 126 -5.30 10.20 -9.50
N ASP A 127 -5.33 9.28 -10.47
CA ASP A 127 -6.21 8.12 -10.42
C ASP A 127 -5.79 7.02 -11.40
N ASP A 128 -5.95 5.75 -11.02
CA ASP A 128 -5.62 4.59 -11.87
C ASP A 128 -6.50 4.46 -13.12
N TYR A 129 -7.69 5.08 -13.13
CA TYR A 129 -8.54 5.10 -14.32
C TYR A 129 -8.00 5.97 -15.44
N ILE A 130 -7.06 6.89 -15.16
CA ILE A 130 -6.48 7.81 -16.16
C ILE A 130 -5.58 7.05 -17.13
N GLU A 131 -4.61 6.29 -16.61
CA GLU A 131 -3.51 5.72 -17.38
C GLU A 131 -4.00 4.89 -18.60
N PRO A 132 -4.92 3.93 -18.47
CA PRO A 132 -5.38 3.13 -19.61
C PRO A 132 -6.32 3.88 -20.55
N ARG A 133 -6.79 5.09 -20.20
CA ARG A 133 -7.79 5.86 -20.96
C ARG A 133 -7.27 7.16 -21.54
N ALA A 134 -6.10 7.61 -21.11
CA ALA A 134 -5.54 8.87 -21.56
C ALA A 134 -5.25 8.87 -23.07
N GLU A 135 -5.73 9.90 -23.74
CA GLU A 135 -5.31 10.27 -25.10
C GLU A 135 -4.24 11.37 -25.06
N LYS A 136 -4.26 12.17 -24.00
CA LYS A 136 -3.24 13.17 -23.71
C LYS A 136 -3.00 13.18 -22.21
N PHE A 137 -1.75 12.97 -21.82
CA PHE A 137 -1.31 13.15 -20.45
C PHE A 137 -1.02 14.62 -20.13
N LEU A 138 -1.05 14.94 -18.84
CA LEU A 138 -0.91 16.31 -18.36
C LEU A 138 0.51 16.87 -18.54
N VAL A 139 1.53 16.02 -18.38
CA VAL A 139 2.96 16.39 -18.43
C VAL A 139 3.65 15.67 -19.58
N ALA A 140 4.28 16.40 -20.48
CA ALA A 140 4.99 15.86 -21.64
C ALA A 140 6.43 16.39 -21.76
N ALA A 141 6.72 17.54 -21.17
CA ALA A 141 8.00 18.22 -21.32
C ALA A 141 8.44 18.93 -20.01
N GLU A 142 9.71 19.28 -19.95
CA GLU A 142 10.29 20.02 -18.80
C GLU A 142 9.60 21.37 -18.59
N ALA A 143 9.14 22.02 -19.68
CA ALA A 143 8.42 23.28 -19.61
C ALA A 143 7.07 23.18 -18.87
N ASP A 144 6.52 21.98 -18.68
CA ASP A 144 5.28 21.73 -17.94
C ASP A 144 5.47 21.74 -16.42
N LEU A 145 6.70 21.52 -15.92
CA LEU A 145 6.99 21.34 -14.51
C LEU A 145 6.69 22.57 -13.64
N PRO A 146 6.92 23.83 -14.07
CA PRO A 146 6.52 25.00 -13.28
C PRO A 146 5.00 25.07 -13.07
N ALA A 147 4.21 24.76 -14.11
CA ALA A 147 2.75 24.74 -13.99
C ALA A 147 2.28 23.55 -13.14
N LEU A 148 2.91 22.37 -13.25
CA LEU A 148 2.65 21.23 -12.36
C LEU A 148 2.90 21.59 -10.89
N SER A 149 3.93 22.35 -10.58
CA SER A 149 4.21 22.79 -9.20
C SER A 149 3.08 23.65 -8.61
N CYS A 150 2.33 24.38 -9.43
CA CYS A 150 1.14 25.12 -8.97
C CYS A 150 -0.04 24.17 -8.63
N LEU A 151 -0.09 22.98 -9.25
CA LEU A 151 -1.11 21.97 -8.98
C LEU A 151 -0.76 21.08 -7.79
N LEU A 152 0.49 21.06 -7.40
CA LEU A 152 1.03 20.32 -6.25
C LEU A 152 1.39 21.28 -5.11
N ALA A 153 0.46 22.20 -4.79
CA ALA A 153 0.66 23.17 -3.73
C ALA A 153 0.66 22.52 -2.33
N GLU A 154 1.32 23.15 -1.40
CA GLU A 154 1.29 22.71 -0.01
C GLU A 154 -0.11 22.92 0.60
N PRO A 155 -0.57 21.99 1.46
CA PRO A 155 -1.85 22.12 2.14
C PRO A 155 -1.83 23.35 3.07
N SER A 156 -2.96 24.04 3.14
CA SER A 156 -3.10 25.20 4.02
C SER A 156 -3.04 24.80 5.49
N ALA A 157 -2.70 25.77 6.36
CA ALA A 157 -2.71 25.55 7.81
C ALA A 157 -4.09 25.12 8.33
N GLU A 158 -5.16 25.60 7.71
CA GLU A 158 -6.54 25.24 8.06
C GLU A 158 -6.87 23.80 7.67
N GLU A 159 -6.45 23.34 6.50
CA GLU A 159 -6.60 21.93 6.07
C GLU A 159 -5.81 21.00 6.98
N ILE A 160 -4.57 21.36 7.31
CA ILE A 160 -3.76 20.59 8.24
C ILE A 160 -4.44 20.50 9.61
N ALA A 161 -5.02 21.61 10.10
CA ALA A 161 -5.74 21.61 11.38
C ALA A 161 -6.96 20.69 11.37
N ARG A 162 -7.76 20.72 10.29
CA ARG A 162 -8.90 19.80 10.11
C ARG A 162 -8.46 18.33 10.06
N CYS A 163 -7.37 18.04 9.34
CA CYS A 163 -6.80 16.69 9.32
C CYS A 163 -6.40 16.23 10.73
N ARG A 164 -5.68 17.07 11.47
CA ARG A 164 -5.21 16.76 12.84
C ARG A 164 -6.36 16.47 13.81
N GLU A 165 -7.47 17.20 13.71
CA GLU A 165 -8.66 16.97 14.54
C GLU A 165 -9.28 15.59 14.23
N ALA A 166 -9.51 15.28 12.96
CA ALA A 166 -10.05 14.00 12.53
C ALA A 166 -9.14 12.82 12.95
N TRP A 167 -7.84 12.98 12.76
CA TRP A 167 -6.85 11.96 13.11
C TRP A 167 -6.68 11.75 14.62
N ALA A 168 -6.82 12.82 15.43
CA ALA A 168 -6.81 12.69 16.88
C ALA A 168 -7.93 11.78 17.38
N ALA A 169 -9.13 11.87 16.78
CA ALA A 169 -10.23 10.98 17.11
C ALA A 169 -9.96 9.52 16.66
N ALA A 170 -9.37 9.32 15.49
CA ALA A 170 -9.00 8.00 14.98
C ALA A 170 -7.91 7.34 15.83
N ARG A 171 -6.91 8.10 16.26
CA ARG A 171 -5.86 7.62 17.16
C ARG A 171 -6.38 7.22 18.54
N ARG A 172 -7.28 8.01 19.12
CA ARG A 172 -7.93 7.62 20.40
C ARG A 172 -8.67 6.29 20.25
N PHE A 173 -9.45 6.15 19.18
CA PHE A 173 -10.16 4.90 18.87
C PHE A 173 -9.18 3.70 18.74
N ALA A 174 -8.04 3.90 18.07
CA ALA A 174 -7.01 2.87 17.93
C ALA A 174 -6.37 2.51 19.27
N ALA A 175 -6.00 3.51 20.08
CA ALA A 175 -5.38 3.30 21.37
C ALA A 175 -6.28 2.54 22.35
N GLU A 176 -7.58 2.86 22.39
CA GLU A 176 -8.57 2.18 23.24
C GLU A 176 -8.73 0.70 22.89
N ARG A 177 -8.38 0.28 21.67
CA ARG A 177 -8.55 -1.09 21.16
C ARG A 177 -7.23 -1.84 20.90
N GLY A 178 -6.09 -1.22 21.18
CA GLY A 178 -4.78 -1.81 20.89
C GLY A 178 -4.57 -2.07 19.39
N LEU A 179 -4.87 -1.09 18.53
CA LEU A 179 -4.79 -1.21 17.08
C LEU A 179 -3.61 -0.43 16.51
N LEU A 180 -3.01 -0.97 15.45
CA LEU A 180 -1.97 -0.30 14.67
C LEU A 180 -2.56 0.91 13.93
N VAL A 181 -1.88 2.06 14.01
CA VAL A 181 -2.23 3.25 13.24
C VAL A 181 -1.37 3.33 12.00
N THR A 182 -2.01 3.36 10.84
CA THR A 182 -1.34 3.53 9.56
C THR A 182 -1.66 4.89 8.94
N GLY A 183 -0.81 5.32 8.02
CA GLY A 183 -1.05 6.49 7.18
C GLY A 183 -0.13 6.43 5.98
N GLY A 184 -0.37 7.31 5.02
CA GLY A 184 0.47 7.37 3.83
C GLY A 184 -0.32 7.15 2.57
N TRP A 185 -0.04 6.05 1.86
CA TRP A 185 -0.45 5.84 0.47
C TRP A 185 0.19 6.86 -0.46
N GLY A 186 1.46 7.20 -0.16
CA GLY A 186 2.25 8.14 -0.93
C GLY A 186 2.36 7.71 -2.40
N VAL A 187 2.40 8.69 -3.27
CA VAL A 187 2.32 8.46 -4.72
C VAL A 187 3.66 8.51 -5.43
N ALA A 188 4.66 9.17 -4.85
CA ALA A 188 6.04 9.20 -5.36
C ALA A 188 6.15 9.05 -6.90
N ALA A 189 6.90 8.05 -7.40
CA ALA A 189 7.04 7.81 -8.83
C ALA A 189 5.76 7.25 -9.51
N GLU A 190 4.77 6.76 -8.78
CA GLU A 190 3.49 6.36 -9.37
C GLU A 190 2.73 7.56 -9.96
N ALA A 191 2.96 8.77 -9.42
CA ALA A 191 2.41 9.98 -10.03
C ALA A 191 2.84 10.13 -11.52
N ALA A 192 3.98 9.57 -11.90
CA ALA A 192 4.41 9.57 -13.30
C ALA A 192 3.45 8.78 -14.20
N ALA A 193 2.88 7.67 -13.72
CA ALA A 193 1.91 6.89 -14.48
C ALA A 193 0.65 7.73 -14.77
N TRP A 194 0.15 8.46 -13.80
CA TRP A 194 -1.07 9.25 -13.96
C TRP A 194 -0.86 10.56 -14.72
N LEU A 195 0.28 11.23 -14.50
CA LEU A 195 0.54 12.58 -15.02
C LEU A 195 1.21 12.60 -16.39
N MET A 196 2.05 11.61 -16.70
CA MET A 196 2.77 11.55 -17.97
C MET A 196 2.58 10.22 -18.72
N GLY A 197 1.92 9.23 -18.13
CA GLY A 197 1.77 7.89 -18.68
C GLY A 197 3.00 7.02 -18.41
N LEU A 198 2.77 5.77 -18.02
CA LEU A 198 3.83 4.87 -17.57
C LEU A 198 4.88 4.59 -18.66
N THR A 199 4.44 4.36 -19.90
CA THR A 199 5.35 4.19 -21.04
C THR A 199 6.20 5.44 -21.27
N ASN A 200 5.59 6.62 -21.25
CA ASN A 200 6.33 7.88 -21.42
C ASN A 200 7.29 8.15 -20.27
N ALA A 201 6.93 7.78 -19.05
CA ALA A 201 7.80 7.91 -17.86
C ALA A 201 9.05 7.05 -17.99
N VAL A 202 8.92 5.78 -18.39
CA VAL A 202 10.07 4.88 -18.61
C VAL A 202 10.95 5.37 -19.76
N LEU A 203 10.35 5.82 -20.88
CA LEU A 203 11.08 6.41 -22.00
C LEU A 203 11.79 7.70 -21.57
N ALA A 204 11.15 8.57 -20.78
CA ALA A 204 11.78 9.78 -20.26
C ALA A 204 12.97 9.47 -19.35
N ALA A 205 12.87 8.44 -18.52
CA ALA A 205 13.98 7.99 -17.68
C ALA A 205 15.22 7.54 -18.50
N VAL A 206 15.00 6.98 -19.70
CA VAL A 206 16.07 6.52 -20.59
C VAL A 206 16.58 7.65 -21.47
N ASP A 207 15.69 8.36 -22.18
CA ASP A 207 16.04 9.28 -23.24
C ASP A 207 16.24 10.73 -22.75
N ARG A 208 15.56 11.11 -21.67
CA ARG A 208 15.58 12.47 -21.08
C ARG A 208 15.71 12.42 -19.56
N PRO A 209 16.80 11.81 -19.04
CA PRO A 209 16.94 11.53 -17.60
C PRO A 209 16.87 12.78 -16.73
N ALA A 210 17.42 13.92 -17.17
CA ALA A 210 17.35 15.16 -16.40
C ALA A 210 15.91 15.67 -16.24
N PHE A 211 15.09 15.57 -17.28
CA PHE A 211 13.67 15.90 -17.20
C PHE A 211 12.93 14.98 -16.20
N PHE A 212 13.20 13.67 -16.26
CA PHE A 212 12.54 12.74 -15.36
C PHE A 212 13.00 12.94 -13.90
N GLU A 213 14.27 13.22 -13.66
CA GLU A 213 14.79 13.61 -12.34
C GLU A 213 14.11 14.88 -11.81
N ALA A 214 13.96 15.93 -12.64
CA ALA A 214 13.26 17.15 -12.28
C ALA A 214 11.77 16.92 -11.97
N PHE A 215 11.10 16.06 -12.74
CA PHE A 215 9.72 15.65 -12.45
C PHE A 215 9.61 14.98 -11.09
N LEU A 216 10.49 13.99 -10.81
CA LEU A 216 10.49 13.30 -9.51
C LEU A 216 10.78 14.24 -8.34
N GLU A 217 11.59 15.27 -8.54
CA GLU A 217 11.84 16.30 -7.52
C GLU A 217 10.59 17.12 -7.21
N VAL A 218 9.83 17.53 -8.23
CA VAL A 218 8.56 18.27 -8.04
C VAL A 218 7.55 17.44 -7.26
N VAL A 219 7.32 16.20 -7.68
CA VAL A 219 6.38 15.28 -7.00
C VAL A 219 6.89 14.92 -5.60
N GLY A 220 8.20 14.69 -5.46
CA GLY A 220 8.83 14.32 -4.20
C GLY A 220 8.70 15.38 -3.13
N ARG A 221 8.87 16.66 -3.45
CA ARG A 221 8.66 17.79 -2.51
C ARG A 221 7.24 17.81 -1.97
N TRP A 222 6.26 17.70 -2.85
CA TRP A 222 4.85 17.65 -2.46
C TRP A 222 4.53 16.45 -1.58
N ASN A 223 4.99 15.25 -1.97
CA ASN A 223 4.77 14.02 -1.22
C ASN A 223 5.45 14.08 0.16
N ARG A 224 6.66 14.62 0.24
CA ARG A 224 7.39 14.82 1.49
C ARG A 224 6.59 15.65 2.48
N ARG A 225 6.00 16.78 2.06
CA ARG A 225 5.20 17.63 2.94
C ARG A 225 3.97 16.93 3.48
N ARG A 226 3.28 16.16 2.64
CA ARG A 226 2.15 15.32 3.04
C ARG A 226 2.56 14.26 4.06
N MET A 227 3.70 13.64 3.83
CA MET A 227 4.29 12.64 4.72
C MET A 227 4.64 13.23 6.09
N GLU A 228 5.27 14.40 6.14
CA GLU A 228 5.59 15.12 7.40
C GLU A 228 4.32 15.37 8.23
N VAL A 229 3.26 15.85 7.60
CA VAL A 229 1.98 16.12 8.30
C VAL A 229 1.36 14.83 8.88
N LEU A 230 1.44 13.72 8.16
CA LEU A 230 0.96 12.42 8.64
C LEU A 230 1.83 11.85 9.77
N LEU A 231 3.15 11.97 9.67
CA LEU A 231 4.09 11.52 10.69
C LEU A 231 3.94 12.34 11.99
N GLU A 232 3.74 13.65 11.89
CA GLU A 232 3.42 14.50 13.03
C GLU A 232 2.14 14.06 13.77
N ALA A 233 1.19 13.47 13.03
CA ALA A 233 0.00 12.89 13.65
C ALA A 233 0.30 11.60 14.44
N GLY A 234 1.49 11.00 14.28
CA GLY A 234 1.97 9.84 15.04
C GLY A 234 1.40 8.52 14.54
N VAL A 235 1.69 8.16 13.29
CA VAL A 235 1.43 6.83 12.75
C VAL A 235 2.46 5.82 13.25
N ASP A 236 2.06 4.56 13.40
CA ASP A 236 2.96 3.46 13.73
C ASP A 236 3.66 2.92 12.48
N LEU A 237 2.95 2.95 11.35
CA LEU A 237 3.41 2.45 10.05
C LEU A 237 3.01 3.44 8.95
N PHE A 238 4.01 4.05 8.29
CA PHE A 238 3.80 4.79 7.06
C PHE A 238 3.82 3.83 5.88
N ILE A 239 2.79 3.87 5.03
CA ILE A 239 2.66 2.99 3.87
C ILE A 239 2.83 3.79 2.58
N ARG A 240 3.81 3.41 1.76
CA ARG A 240 3.99 3.91 0.40
C ARG A 240 3.47 2.91 -0.62
N ARG A 241 2.65 3.39 -1.52
CA ARG A 241 2.21 2.64 -2.69
C ARG A 241 3.33 2.64 -3.76
N GLY A 242 3.60 1.49 -4.36
CA GLY A 242 4.60 1.29 -5.41
C GLY A 242 4.14 0.23 -6.44
N TRP A 243 2.85 0.23 -6.82
CA TRP A 243 2.32 -0.77 -7.76
C TRP A 243 2.92 -0.68 -9.16
N TYR A 244 3.23 0.54 -9.62
CA TYR A 244 3.91 0.77 -10.91
C TYR A 244 5.42 0.89 -10.78
N GLU A 245 6.00 0.57 -9.62
CA GLU A 245 7.43 0.63 -9.37
C GLU A 245 8.12 -0.74 -9.45
N GLY A 246 7.41 -1.79 -9.88
CA GLY A 246 7.91 -3.16 -9.98
C GLY A 246 8.72 -3.47 -11.24
N THR A 247 9.22 -4.71 -11.32
CA THR A 247 10.07 -5.21 -12.43
C THR A 247 9.39 -5.28 -13.78
N SER A 248 8.06 -5.15 -13.84
CA SER A 248 7.34 -5.04 -15.10
C SER A 248 7.69 -3.75 -15.88
N PHE A 249 8.18 -2.72 -15.19
CA PHE A 249 8.43 -1.38 -15.75
C PHE A 249 9.87 -0.92 -15.53
N TRP A 250 10.50 -1.29 -14.42
CA TRP A 250 11.80 -0.78 -14.01
C TRP A 250 12.84 -1.91 -13.95
N SER A 251 13.96 -1.71 -14.65
CA SER A 251 15.12 -2.56 -14.40
C SER A 251 15.75 -2.20 -13.06
N PRO A 252 16.52 -3.10 -12.42
CA PRO A 252 17.24 -2.77 -11.17
C PRO A 252 18.15 -1.53 -11.29
N ALA A 253 18.73 -1.30 -12.47
CA ALA A 253 19.59 -0.13 -12.72
C ALA A 253 18.78 1.18 -12.76
N LEU A 254 17.64 1.21 -13.45
CA LEU A 254 16.75 2.38 -13.48
C LEU A 254 16.12 2.63 -12.10
N TYR A 255 15.69 1.56 -11.42
CA TYR A 255 15.17 1.66 -10.05
C TYR A 255 16.20 2.29 -9.11
N ARG A 256 17.45 1.78 -9.14
CA ARG A 256 18.55 2.30 -8.34
C ARG A 256 18.85 3.77 -8.60
N ARG A 257 18.78 4.17 -9.87
CA ARG A 257 19.05 5.56 -10.26
C ARG A 257 17.96 6.53 -9.86
N PHE A 258 16.69 6.20 -10.16
CA PHE A 258 15.62 7.17 -10.10
C PHE A 258 14.70 6.99 -8.88
N LEU A 259 14.41 5.76 -8.44
CA LEU A 259 13.42 5.50 -7.42
C LEU A 259 14.02 5.31 -6.02
N LEU A 260 15.14 4.61 -5.95
CA LEU A 260 15.80 4.28 -4.68
C LEU A 260 16.20 5.52 -3.85
N PRO A 261 16.72 6.63 -4.43
CA PRO A 261 17.08 7.81 -3.63
C PRO A 261 15.88 8.42 -2.91
N GLY A 262 14.74 8.56 -3.61
CA GLY A 262 13.49 9.06 -3.01
C GLY A 262 12.95 8.11 -1.93
N LEU A 263 12.96 6.80 -2.20
CA LEU A 263 12.54 5.79 -1.23
C LEU A 263 13.38 5.84 0.05
N LYS A 264 14.70 5.95 -0.06
CA LYS A 264 15.60 6.10 1.11
C LYS A 264 15.25 7.33 1.95
N ALA A 265 15.01 8.46 1.30
CA ALA A 265 14.66 9.70 1.99
C ALA A 265 13.32 9.59 2.73
N GLU A 266 12.33 8.91 2.14
CA GLU A 266 11.03 8.69 2.78
C GLU A 266 11.14 7.70 3.95
N VAL A 267 11.89 6.61 3.80
CA VAL A 267 12.14 5.65 4.89
C VAL A 267 12.84 6.33 6.06
N GLU A 268 13.88 7.12 5.78
CA GLU A 268 14.60 7.86 6.81
C GLU A 268 13.67 8.85 7.55
N LEU A 269 12.82 9.57 6.83
CA LEU A 269 11.86 10.49 7.43
C LEU A 269 10.86 9.77 8.36
N ALA A 270 10.36 8.60 7.95
CA ALA A 270 9.49 7.77 8.79
C ALA A 270 10.21 7.30 10.05
N HIS A 271 11.42 6.78 9.91
CA HIS A 271 12.22 6.29 11.04
C HIS A 271 12.58 7.41 12.03
N GLN A 272 12.93 8.61 11.54
CA GLN A 272 13.18 9.78 12.39
C GLN A 272 11.94 10.18 13.21
N ALA A 273 10.74 9.97 12.68
CA ALA A 273 9.49 10.18 13.39
C ALA A 273 9.09 9.00 14.32
N GLY A 274 9.89 7.93 14.38
CA GLY A 274 9.61 6.72 15.15
C GLY A 274 8.60 5.77 14.51
N ALA A 275 8.20 6.00 13.27
CA ALA A 275 7.30 5.12 12.52
C ALA A 275 8.08 4.03 11.76
N ARG A 276 7.43 2.89 11.51
CA ARG A 276 7.87 1.89 10.55
C ARG A 276 7.48 2.29 9.14
N PHE A 277 8.17 1.71 8.15
CA PHE A 277 7.91 1.99 6.73
C PHE A 277 7.48 0.73 5.98
N GLY A 278 6.28 0.75 5.41
CA GLY A 278 5.72 -0.29 4.55
C GLY A 278 5.76 0.13 3.09
N TYR A 279 6.15 -0.80 2.22
CA TYR A 279 6.20 -0.57 0.79
C TYR A 279 5.31 -1.57 0.05
N VAL A 280 4.30 -1.06 -0.64
CA VAL A 280 3.37 -1.90 -1.42
C VAL A 280 3.98 -2.22 -2.78
N MET A 281 4.27 -3.50 -3.03
CA MET A 281 4.83 -3.97 -4.29
C MET A 281 4.26 -5.36 -4.61
N SER A 282 3.49 -5.47 -5.67
CA SER A 282 2.87 -6.72 -6.08
C SER A 282 3.75 -7.57 -7.01
N VAL A 283 4.69 -6.94 -7.75
CA VAL A 283 5.54 -7.62 -8.74
C VAL A 283 6.98 -7.18 -8.58
N GLY A 284 7.91 -8.14 -8.49
CA GLY A 284 9.36 -7.88 -8.47
C GLY A 284 9.98 -7.77 -7.08
N ALA A 285 9.25 -8.07 -6.00
CA ALA A 285 9.78 -7.98 -4.64
C ALA A 285 11.02 -8.87 -4.43
N LEU A 286 11.09 -10.04 -5.04
CA LEU A 286 12.27 -10.91 -4.97
C LEU A 286 13.49 -10.29 -5.67
N GLN A 287 13.30 -9.72 -6.86
CA GLN A 287 14.36 -9.10 -7.66
C GLN A 287 14.87 -7.80 -7.03
N PHE A 288 14.01 -7.06 -6.37
CA PHE A 288 14.36 -5.79 -5.71
C PHE A 288 14.65 -5.93 -4.21
N ALA A 289 14.63 -7.14 -3.65
CA ALA A 289 14.81 -7.36 -2.22
C ALA A 289 16.04 -6.63 -1.63
N GLU A 290 17.20 -6.70 -2.31
CA GLU A 290 18.42 -6.03 -1.86
C GLU A 290 18.28 -4.50 -1.88
N LEU A 291 17.59 -3.94 -2.90
CA LEU A 291 17.37 -2.49 -3.00
C LEU A 291 16.40 -2.00 -1.91
N LEU A 292 15.36 -2.79 -1.61
CA LEU A 292 14.40 -2.45 -0.56
C LEU A 292 15.04 -2.54 0.83
N MET A 293 15.88 -3.55 1.08
CA MET A 293 16.66 -3.66 2.32
C MET A 293 17.71 -2.54 2.42
N GLU A 294 18.37 -2.16 1.32
CA GLU A 294 19.28 -1.02 1.25
C GLU A 294 18.56 0.31 1.56
N ALA A 295 17.31 0.43 1.18
CA ALA A 295 16.48 1.58 1.52
C ALA A 295 16.04 1.59 2.99
N GLY A 296 16.08 0.45 3.69
CA GLY A 296 15.62 0.32 5.06
C GLY A 296 14.13 0.07 5.20
N VAL A 297 13.46 -0.46 4.16
CA VAL A 297 12.04 -0.84 4.23
C VAL A 297 11.82 -1.88 5.32
N ASP A 298 10.86 -1.65 6.23
CA ASP A 298 10.55 -2.57 7.33
C ASP A 298 9.65 -3.73 6.88
N VAL A 299 8.71 -3.47 5.98
CA VAL A 299 7.79 -4.50 5.49
C VAL A 299 7.43 -4.28 4.02
N VAL A 300 7.53 -5.34 3.20
CA VAL A 300 6.97 -5.36 1.84
C VAL A 300 5.58 -5.93 1.89
N ILE A 301 4.64 -5.20 1.30
CA ILE A 301 3.21 -5.49 1.29
C ILE A 301 2.79 -5.87 -0.12
N GLY A 302 2.00 -6.93 -0.27
CA GLY A 302 1.51 -7.37 -1.57
C GLY A 302 2.29 -8.54 -2.18
N VAL A 303 3.06 -9.28 -1.37
CA VAL A 303 3.83 -10.44 -1.86
C VAL A 303 2.94 -11.66 -2.07
N GLU A 304 2.97 -12.24 -3.27
CA GLU A 304 2.28 -13.49 -3.61
C GLU A 304 2.83 -14.07 -4.93
N ASP A 305 2.47 -15.32 -5.28
CA ASP A 305 3.07 -16.06 -6.39
C ASP A 305 2.13 -16.31 -7.59
N VAL A 306 0.96 -15.67 -7.62
CA VAL A 306 -0.04 -15.85 -8.69
C VAL A 306 0.12 -14.79 -9.78
N GLN A 307 0.15 -13.50 -9.44
CA GLN A 307 0.38 -12.39 -10.37
C GLN A 307 1.87 -12.23 -10.68
N ASP A 308 2.73 -12.32 -9.67
CA ASP A 308 4.18 -12.31 -9.85
C ASP A 308 4.69 -13.72 -10.21
N ARG A 309 4.59 -14.06 -11.50
CA ARG A 309 5.00 -15.39 -12.02
C ARG A 309 6.48 -15.70 -11.80
N GLY A 310 7.31 -14.72 -11.50
CA GLY A 310 8.74 -14.87 -11.18
C GLY A 310 9.01 -15.02 -9.69
N MET A 311 7.98 -15.02 -8.84
CA MET A 311 8.12 -15.08 -7.41
C MET A 311 8.40 -16.50 -6.90
N ASP A 312 9.48 -16.64 -6.16
CA ASP A 312 9.73 -17.75 -5.26
C ASP A 312 9.62 -17.24 -3.82
N LEU A 313 8.50 -17.53 -3.17
CA LEU A 313 8.21 -17.07 -1.81
C LEU A 313 9.23 -17.60 -0.78
N ALA A 314 9.74 -18.83 -0.96
CA ALA A 314 10.73 -19.39 -0.06
C ALA A 314 12.10 -18.69 -0.23
N ALA A 315 12.51 -18.44 -1.48
CA ALA A 315 13.71 -17.68 -1.77
C ALA A 315 13.62 -16.24 -1.26
N LEU A 316 12.47 -15.58 -1.45
CA LEU A 316 12.24 -14.23 -0.91
C LEU A 316 12.34 -14.25 0.62
N LYS A 317 11.64 -15.17 1.29
CA LYS A 317 11.67 -15.30 2.76
C LYS A 317 13.08 -15.52 3.28
N ALA A 318 13.85 -16.42 2.67
CA ALA A 318 15.23 -16.68 3.07
C ALA A 318 16.12 -15.44 2.92
N ARG A 319 15.92 -14.65 1.85
CA ARG A 319 16.70 -13.44 1.55
C ARG A 319 16.46 -12.30 2.54
N VAL A 320 15.21 -12.10 2.95
CA VAL A 320 14.83 -10.95 3.80
C VAL A 320 14.75 -11.29 5.29
N LYS A 321 14.95 -12.55 5.68
CA LYS A 321 14.80 -13.04 7.06
C LYS A 321 15.58 -12.19 8.06
N GLY A 322 14.88 -11.67 9.07
CA GLY A 322 15.44 -10.82 10.12
C GLY A 322 15.83 -9.41 9.69
N LYS A 323 15.53 -9.02 8.44
CA LYS A 323 15.84 -7.68 7.91
C LYS A 323 14.61 -6.92 7.44
N MET A 324 13.64 -7.61 6.88
CA MET A 324 12.42 -7.03 6.34
C MET A 324 11.28 -8.05 6.45
N ALA A 325 10.13 -7.61 6.92
CA ALA A 325 8.93 -8.44 7.02
C ALA A 325 8.20 -8.55 5.68
N LEU A 326 7.32 -9.54 5.59
CA LEU A 326 6.49 -9.80 4.43
C LEU A 326 5.01 -9.75 4.83
N TRP A 327 4.19 -9.08 4.02
CA TRP A 327 2.75 -8.97 4.25
C TRP A 327 2.01 -9.34 2.96
N GLY A 328 1.23 -10.43 2.99
CA GLY A 328 0.55 -10.97 1.82
C GLY A 328 0.31 -12.47 1.90
N GLY A 329 0.70 -13.19 0.86
CA GLY A 329 0.78 -14.66 0.81
C GLY A 329 -0.28 -15.33 -0.03
N VAL A 330 -1.49 -14.76 -0.21
CA VAL A 330 -2.58 -15.39 -0.98
C VAL A 330 -3.22 -14.37 -1.91
N ASN A 331 -3.39 -14.70 -3.19
CA ASN A 331 -4.06 -13.79 -4.11
C ASN A 331 -5.56 -13.66 -3.80
N GLY A 332 -6.05 -12.45 -3.63
CA GLY A 332 -7.45 -12.17 -3.28
C GLY A 332 -8.42 -12.42 -4.43
N PHE A 333 -8.06 -11.99 -5.63
CA PHE A 333 -8.95 -12.09 -6.79
C PHE A 333 -8.94 -13.49 -7.42
N VAL A 334 -7.76 -13.98 -7.81
CA VAL A 334 -7.66 -15.27 -8.52
C VAL A 334 -7.95 -16.45 -7.59
N THR A 335 -7.37 -16.42 -6.37
CA THR A 335 -7.47 -17.56 -5.45
C THR A 335 -8.75 -17.51 -4.62
N ILE A 336 -9.11 -16.34 -4.04
CA ILE A 336 -10.27 -16.29 -3.15
C ILE A 336 -11.57 -16.06 -3.93
N GLU A 337 -11.67 -15.01 -4.76
CA GLU A 337 -12.92 -14.75 -5.48
C GLU A 337 -13.21 -15.83 -6.54
N ARG A 338 -12.21 -16.22 -7.34
CA ARG A 338 -12.37 -17.10 -8.49
C ARG A 338 -12.08 -18.57 -8.22
N GLY A 339 -11.26 -18.89 -7.22
CA GLY A 339 -10.89 -20.25 -6.85
C GLY A 339 -12.00 -20.99 -6.11
N ASP A 340 -11.78 -22.28 -5.91
CA ASP A 340 -12.62 -23.14 -5.06
C ASP A 340 -12.06 -23.23 -3.62
N ASP A 341 -12.78 -23.90 -2.75
CA ASP A 341 -12.43 -24.05 -1.34
C ASP A 341 -11.09 -24.75 -1.13
N GLU A 342 -10.75 -25.73 -1.98
CA GLU A 342 -9.49 -26.47 -1.88
C GLU A 342 -8.30 -25.61 -2.30
N ALA A 343 -8.43 -24.84 -3.36
CA ALA A 343 -7.41 -23.87 -3.79
C ALA A 343 -7.15 -22.82 -2.68
N ILE A 344 -8.19 -22.31 -2.03
CA ILE A 344 -8.08 -21.36 -0.93
C ILE A 344 -7.34 -21.99 0.27
N ARG A 345 -7.74 -23.18 0.70
CA ARG A 345 -7.10 -23.90 1.82
C ARG A 345 -5.63 -24.18 1.52
N SER A 346 -5.35 -24.76 0.36
CA SER A 346 -4.01 -25.12 -0.08
C SER A 346 -3.08 -23.89 -0.15
N ALA A 347 -3.54 -22.78 -0.74
CA ALA A 347 -2.78 -21.54 -0.81
C ALA A 347 -2.50 -20.95 0.59
N THR A 348 -3.50 -20.97 1.47
CA THR A 348 -3.36 -20.45 2.85
C THR A 348 -2.35 -21.26 3.65
N VAL A 349 -2.46 -22.59 3.62
CA VAL A 349 -1.52 -23.49 4.31
C VAL A 349 -0.10 -23.30 3.77
N ARG A 350 0.06 -23.24 2.44
CA ARG A 350 1.36 -23.03 1.80
C ARG A 350 1.97 -21.67 2.22
N ALA A 351 1.19 -20.58 2.19
CA ALA A 351 1.68 -19.26 2.60
C ALA A 351 2.13 -19.26 4.07
N MET A 352 1.32 -19.83 4.97
CA MET A 352 1.65 -19.94 6.39
C MET A 352 2.92 -20.77 6.64
N ALA A 353 3.09 -21.89 5.97
CA ALA A 353 4.26 -22.77 6.10
C ALA A 353 5.53 -22.14 5.50
N THR A 354 5.42 -21.39 4.40
CA THR A 354 6.57 -20.84 3.69
C THR A 354 7.05 -19.51 4.29
N LEU A 355 6.11 -18.62 4.65
CA LEU A 355 6.41 -17.26 5.07
C LEU A 355 6.39 -17.06 6.58
N GLY A 356 5.62 -17.87 7.33
CA GLY A 356 5.57 -17.83 8.78
C GLY A 356 6.72 -18.58 9.45
N PRO A 357 6.73 -18.62 10.83
CA PRO A 357 5.89 -17.79 11.70
C PRO A 357 6.46 -16.39 11.95
N ASP A 358 7.75 -16.15 11.69
CA ASP A 358 8.48 -14.91 12.04
C ASP A 358 8.43 -13.91 10.90
N GLY A 359 8.25 -12.61 11.19
CA GLY A 359 8.32 -11.55 10.19
C GLY A 359 7.32 -11.72 9.06
N PHE A 360 6.09 -12.18 9.38
CA PHE A 360 5.06 -12.41 8.38
C PHE A 360 3.67 -11.99 8.89
N ILE A 361 2.93 -11.34 8.00
CA ILE A 361 1.52 -10.98 8.18
C ILE A 361 0.76 -11.59 7.01
N LEU A 362 -0.20 -12.47 7.29
CA LEU A 362 -1.05 -13.04 6.25
C LEU A 362 -2.07 -12.00 5.78
N SER A 363 -2.28 -11.93 4.49
CA SER A 363 -3.30 -11.09 3.87
C SER A 363 -3.67 -11.63 2.50
N PRO A 364 -4.90 -11.40 2.04
CA PRO A 364 -5.15 -11.39 0.61
C PRO A 364 -4.32 -10.28 -0.05
N VAL A 365 -3.70 -10.60 -1.17
CA VAL A 365 -3.06 -9.65 -2.08
C VAL A 365 -4.02 -9.37 -3.22
N ASP A 366 -4.02 -8.14 -3.73
CA ASP A 366 -5.11 -7.62 -4.54
C ASP A 366 -6.43 -7.52 -3.73
N ASN A 367 -7.45 -6.97 -4.36
CA ASN A 367 -8.68 -6.58 -3.70
C ASN A 367 -9.74 -7.68 -3.84
N ILE A 368 -10.38 -8.04 -2.74
CA ILE A 368 -11.63 -8.80 -2.78
C ILE A 368 -12.76 -7.79 -2.98
N ARG A 369 -13.37 -7.78 -4.17
CA ARG A 369 -14.32 -6.76 -4.63
C ARG A 369 -15.77 -7.20 -4.60
N ASP A 370 -16.02 -8.47 -4.94
CA ASP A 370 -17.37 -9.01 -5.06
C ASP A 370 -18.00 -9.20 -3.66
N PRO A 371 -19.08 -8.45 -3.32
CA PRO A 371 -19.78 -8.55 -2.05
C PRO A 371 -20.79 -9.70 -2.00
N SER A 372 -20.83 -10.59 -2.99
CA SER A 372 -21.76 -11.71 -3.06
C SER A 372 -21.66 -12.65 -1.84
N ALA A 373 -22.75 -13.36 -1.56
CA ALA A 373 -22.76 -14.34 -0.48
C ALA A 373 -21.77 -15.49 -0.72
N GLU A 374 -21.52 -15.84 -1.97
CA GLU A 374 -20.55 -16.89 -2.33
C GLU A 374 -19.13 -16.46 -2.01
N VAL A 375 -18.69 -15.28 -2.46
CA VAL A 375 -17.34 -14.77 -2.15
C VAL A 375 -17.18 -14.55 -0.64
N TRP A 376 -18.24 -14.10 0.04
CA TRP A 376 -18.21 -13.96 1.48
C TRP A 376 -18.00 -15.29 2.21
N ARG A 377 -18.64 -16.36 1.74
CA ARG A 377 -18.40 -17.72 2.24
C ARG A 377 -16.95 -18.16 2.02
N LYS A 378 -16.38 -17.87 0.85
CA LYS A 378 -14.97 -18.17 0.52
C LYS A 378 -14.00 -17.40 1.40
N VAL A 379 -14.27 -16.14 1.72
CA VAL A 379 -13.53 -15.38 2.74
C VAL A 379 -13.57 -16.10 4.09
N GLY A 380 -14.73 -16.65 4.47
CA GLY A 380 -14.86 -17.51 5.65
C GLY A 380 -13.93 -18.72 5.61
N VAL A 381 -13.85 -19.42 4.47
CA VAL A 381 -12.93 -20.56 4.29
C VAL A 381 -11.46 -20.15 4.50
N PHE A 382 -11.07 -19.00 3.97
CA PHE A 382 -9.71 -18.44 4.16
C PHE A 382 -9.42 -18.18 5.64
N ILE A 383 -10.32 -17.47 6.33
CA ILE A 383 -10.16 -17.12 7.75
C ILE A 383 -10.13 -18.37 8.64
N GLU A 384 -11.03 -19.33 8.43
CA GLU A 384 -11.06 -20.56 9.24
C GLU A 384 -9.80 -21.41 8.99
N THR A 385 -9.29 -21.45 7.76
CA THR A 385 -8.03 -22.16 7.47
C THR A 385 -6.86 -21.50 8.21
N TRP A 386 -6.77 -20.17 8.20
CA TRP A 386 -5.76 -19.45 8.99
C TRP A 386 -5.90 -19.75 10.49
N LYS A 387 -7.10 -19.73 11.07
CA LYS A 387 -7.32 -20.02 12.50
C LYS A 387 -6.80 -21.41 12.90
N VAL A 388 -6.99 -22.40 12.04
CA VAL A 388 -6.48 -23.76 12.28
C VAL A 388 -4.95 -23.77 12.29
N GLN A 389 -4.31 -23.12 11.31
CA GLN A 389 -2.85 -23.04 11.21
C GLN A 389 -2.24 -22.23 12.35
N ALA A 390 -2.85 -21.11 12.74
CA ALA A 390 -2.40 -20.23 13.81
C ALA A 390 -2.38 -20.95 15.17
N ARG A 391 -3.37 -21.82 15.46
CA ARG A 391 -3.41 -22.63 16.70
C ARG A 391 -2.33 -23.70 16.73
N GLY A 392 -1.97 -24.29 15.59
CA GLY A 392 -0.92 -25.32 15.49
C GLY A 392 0.47 -24.80 15.83
N THR A 393 0.76 -23.55 15.51
CA THR A 393 2.07 -22.92 15.79
C THR A 393 2.26 -22.54 17.26
N GLY A 394 1.17 -22.39 18.05
CA GLY A 394 1.22 -22.08 19.48
C GLY A 394 1.61 -23.24 20.38
N HIS A 395 1.36 -24.50 19.97
CA HIS A 395 1.61 -25.69 20.82
C HIS A 395 3.04 -26.26 20.73
N GLU A 396 3.80 -25.96 19.68
CA GLU A 396 5.18 -26.44 19.55
C GLU A 396 6.18 -25.71 20.47
N GLY A 397 5.87 -24.49 20.90
CA GLY A 397 6.70 -23.70 21.83
C GLY A 397 6.70 -24.22 23.27
N GLU A 398 5.66 -24.91 23.71
CA GLU A 398 5.57 -25.44 25.11
C GLU A 398 6.21 -26.82 25.24
N LYS A 399 6.36 -27.60 24.18
CA LYS A 399 6.93 -28.96 24.27
C LYS A 399 8.45 -29.01 24.33
N THR A 400 9.16 -27.98 23.97
CA THR A 400 10.64 -27.94 23.98
C THR A 400 11.24 -27.41 25.30
N ALA A 401 10.44 -26.85 26.20
CA ALA A 401 10.90 -26.32 27.48
C ALA A 401 10.88 -27.34 28.65
N SER A 402 10.34 -28.56 28.42
CA SER A 402 10.07 -29.52 29.54
C SER A 402 10.97 -30.77 29.57
N SER A 403 12.07 -30.85 28.84
CA SER A 403 12.92 -32.05 28.85
C SER A 403 14.42 -31.73 28.98
N HIS A 404 14.82 -31.08 30.07
CA HIS A 404 16.20 -31.16 30.56
C HIS A 404 16.21 -31.17 32.09
N GLN A 405 15.98 -32.36 32.67
CA GLN A 405 16.45 -32.69 34.01
C GLN A 405 17.80 -33.41 33.86
N PRO A 406 18.86 -32.97 34.54
CA PRO A 406 20.13 -33.72 34.54
C PRO A 406 20.02 -34.97 35.40
N PRO A 407 20.70 -36.09 35.06
CA PRO A 407 20.66 -37.32 35.83
C PRO A 407 21.36 -37.16 37.20
N GLY A 408 20.66 -37.59 38.22
CA GLY A 408 21.14 -37.56 39.62
C GLY A 408 22.42 -38.38 39.82
N GLN A 409 23.37 -37.80 40.54
CA GLN A 409 24.55 -38.47 41.06
C GLN A 409 24.14 -39.57 42.07
N ALA A 410 24.47 -40.80 41.79
CA ALA A 410 24.44 -41.91 42.75
C ALA A 410 25.62 -41.78 43.73
N ARG A 411 25.33 -41.63 44.99
CA ARG A 411 26.32 -41.79 46.08
C ARG A 411 26.56 -43.30 46.27
N GLY A 412 27.76 -43.75 46.02
CA GLY A 412 28.24 -45.04 46.45
C GLY A 412 28.71 -44.95 47.88
N THR A 413 28.12 -45.77 48.77
CA THR A 413 28.64 -46.15 50.04
C THR A 413 29.43 -47.43 49.86
N GLY A 414 30.56 -47.54 50.49
CA GLY A 414 31.28 -48.79 50.61
C GLY A 414 32.57 -48.62 51.35
N ASP A 415 32.82 -49.49 52.24
CA ASP A 415 33.88 -49.70 53.18
C ASP A 415 35.30 -49.50 52.67
#